data_8a0ad148646dc96f676406baf12c6a56
#
_entry.id   8a0ad148646dc96f676406baf12c6a56
#
_cell.length_a   1.000
_cell.length_b   1.000
_cell.length_c   1.000
_cell.angle_alpha   90.00
_cell.angle_beta   90.00
_cell.angle_gamma   90.00
#
_symmetry.space_group_name_H-M   'P 1'
#
loop_
_entity.id
_entity.type
_entity.pdbx_description
1 polymer ?
#
loop_
_entity_poly.entity_id
_entity_poly.type
_entity_poly.pdbx_seq_one_letter_code
_entity_poly.pdbx_strand_id
1 'polypeptide(L)'
;MCIRDRLGTAEVEQALVLLEDCANQGAKLVITGVGKSGIVARKIAATFSSIGLMAIYLNPLDAMHGDLGVVAQEDVCLMLSNSGETAELLEIMPHLKRRGTSRIALVGRRNSSLANGSDVVLEASVDREVCPLNLAPTASTAVAMAVGDALAAVWMERRGISPNDFAINHPAGALGKKLTITAEDLMVPTKKLHPLTPNTPFQEVISGLTRDGIGSGWVEDPNHPGRLLGIITDGDLRRALRNHPAEKWASLSAIDLMTKDPITVEADLLVVEAIKQMERNRRKPVSVLPVVSAASTGRQLLGLLRLHDLIQAGLT
;
A
#
# COMPACT_ATOMS: atom_id res chain seq x y z
N MET A 1 -33.75 -10.06 12.46
CA MET A 1 -33.93 -9.49 11.10
C MET A 1 -32.59 -9.01 10.63
N CYS A 2 -32.15 -9.46 9.46
CA CYS A 2 -30.79 -9.19 8.97
C CYS A 2 -30.75 -7.81 8.27
N ILE A 3 -29.63 -7.08 8.35
CA ILE A 3 -29.41 -5.82 7.59
C ILE A 3 -29.75 -6.02 6.10
N ARG A 4 -29.42 -7.19 5.58
CA ARG A 4 -29.70 -7.61 4.20
C ARG A 4 -31.18 -7.47 3.79
N ASP A 5 -32.11 -7.61 4.73
CA ASP A 5 -33.53 -7.60 4.42
C ASP A 5 -34.14 -6.19 4.32
N ARG A 6 -33.37 -5.16 4.76
CA ARG A 6 -33.84 -3.75 4.78
C ARG A 6 -33.08 -2.89 3.74
N LEU A 7 -31.88 -3.28 3.37
CA LEU A 7 -31.09 -2.59 2.35
C LEU A 7 -31.52 -3.11 0.97
N GLY A 8 -32.24 -2.30 0.22
CA GLY A 8 -32.70 -2.67 -1.13
C GLY A 8 -31.54 -2.79 -2.13
N THR A 9 -31.52 -3.86 -2.90
CA THR A 9 -30.48 -4.08 -3.92
C THR A 9 -30.50 -2.99 -4.99
N ALA A 10 -31.66 -2.50 -5.36
CA ALA A 10 -31.82 -1.44 -6.37
C ALA A 10 -31.24 -0.11 -5.90
N GLU A 11 -31.43 0.26 -4.65
CA GLU A 11 -30.90 1.51 -4.07
C GLU A 11 -29.39 1.45 -3.92
N VAL A 12 -28.84 0.29 -3.54
CA VAL A 12 -27.39 0.07 -3.52
C VAL A 12 -26.80 0.22 -4.90
N GLU A 13 -27.45 -0.37 -5.91
CA GLU A 13 -27.03 -0.26 -7.32
C GLU A 13 -27.02 1.19 -7.79
N GLN A 14 -28.09 1.95 -7.50
CA GLN A 14 -28.16 3.37 -7.84
C GLN A 14 -27.06 4.18 -7.16
N ALA A 15 -26.78 3.91 -5.87
CA ALA A 15 -25.69 4.58 -5.15
C ALA A 15 -24.34 4.28 -5.79
N LEU A 16 -24.07 3.03 -6.18
CA LEU A 16 -22.83 2.63 -6.82
C LEU A 16 -22.64 3.28 -8.19
N VAL A 17 -23.72 3.40 -8.99
CA VAL A 17 -23.67 4.13 -10.29
C VAL A 17 -23.28 5.59 -10.07
N LEU A 18 -23.86 6.26 -9.08
CA LEU A 18 -23.47 7.65 -8.76
C LEU A 18 -21.99 7.75 -8.34
N LEU A 19 -21.47 6.79 -7.57
CA LEU A 19 -20.06 6.77 -7.16
C LEU A 19 -19.12 6.49 -8.35
N GLU A 20 -19.53 5.63 -9.28
CA GLU A 20 -18.78 5.34 -10.50
C GLU A 20 -18.71 6.58 -11.41
N ASP A 21 -19.82 7.25 -11.62
CA ASP A 21 -19.88 8.49 -12.40
C ASP A 21 -19.03 9.60 -11.79
N CYS A 22 -19.12 9.77 -10.46
CA CYS A 22 -18.29 10.69 -9.70
C CYS A 22 -16.79 10.41 -9.93
N ALA A 23 -16.36 9.16 -9.78
CA ALA A 23 -14.97 8.77 -9.98
C ALA A 23 -14.50 8.97 -11.44
N ASN A 24 -15.35 8.65 -12.42
CA ASN A 24 -15.04 8.79 -13.84
C ASN A 24 -14.88 10.27 -14.28
N GLN A 25 -15.55 11.18 -13.57
CA GLN A 25 -15.44 12.63 -13.78
C GLN A 25 -14.29 13.27 -12.98
N GLY A 26 -13.55 12.49 -12.20
CA GLY A 26 -12.52 13.02 -11.31
C GLY A 26 -13.07 13.87 -10.16
N ALA A 27 -14.37 13.71 -9.86
CA ALA A 27 -15.06 14.35 -8.76
C ALA A 27 -14.85 13.58 -7.44
N LYS A 28 -15.43 14.09 -6.35
CA LYS A 28 -15.23 13.50 -5.02
C LYS A 28 -16.54 13.13 -4.34
N LEU A 29 -16.43 12.15 -3.44
CA LEU A 29 -17.48 11.79 -2.50
C LEU A 29 -17.37 12.67 -1.27
N VAL A 30 -18.36 13.52 -1.05
CA VAL A 30 -18.48 14.37 0.15
C VAL A 30 -19.37 13.65 1.15
N ILE A 31 -18.86 13.37 2.35
CA ILE A 31 -19.63 12.64 3.36
C ILE A 31 -19.87 13.54 4.56
N THR A 32 -21.11 13.62 5.02
CA THR A 32 -21.49 14.53 6.09
C THR A 32 -22.42 13.88 7.11
N GLY A 33 -22.42 14.39 8.33
CA GLY A 33 -23.21 13.92 9.45
C GLY A 33 -22.84 14.68 10.73
N VAL A 34 -23.72 14.64 11.72
CA VAL A 34 -23.55 15.33 13.01
C VAL A 34 -23.32 14.33 14.15
N GLY A 35 -22.52 14.71 15.14
CA GLY A 35 -22.28 13.89 16.34
C GLY A 35 -21.73 12.50 16.02
N LYS A 36 -22.39 11.44 16.47
CA LYS A 36 -21.95 10.06 16.22
C LYS A 36 -22.03 9.68 14.74
N SER A 37 -23.03 10.18 14.00
CA SER A 37 -23.12 10.02 12.55
C SER A 37 -21.97 10.72 11.84
N GLY A 38 -21.49 11.86 12.33
CA GLY A 38 -20.31 12.55 11.81
C GLY A 38 -19.01 11.75 12.01
N ILE A 39 -18.87 11.03 13.13
CA ILE A 39 -17.72 10.12 13.36
C ILE A 39 -17.76 8.96 12.35
N VAL A 40 -18.93 8.36 12.13
CA VAL A 40 -19.12 7.32 11.10
C VAL A 40 -18.84 7.86 9.71
N ALA A 41 -19.31 9.07 9.38
CA ALA A 41 -19.06 9.75 8.11
C ALA A 41 -17.56 9.95 7.85
N ARG A 42 -16.79 10.39 8.85
CA ARG A 42 -15.32 10.50 8.77
C ARG A 42 -14.64 9.15 8.48
N LYS A 43 -15.11 8.08 9.15
CA LYS A 43 -14.57 6.72 8.92
C LYS A 43 -14.85 6.26 7.50
N ILE A 44 -16.07 6.46 6.99
CA ILE A 44 -16.44 6.07 5.63
C ILE A 44 -15.61 6.87 4.61
N ALA A 45 -15.43 8.18 4.81
CA ALA A 45 -14.58 9.03 3.96
C ALA A 45 -13.14 8.50 3.91
N ALA A 46 -12.56 8.19 5.06
CA ALA A 46 -11.23 7.62 5.15
C ALA A 46 -11.13 6.28 4.40
N THR A 47 -12.15 5.42 4.50
CA THR A 47 -12.19 4.13 3.79
C THR A 47 -12.18 4.36 2.27
N PHE A 48 -13.07 5.20 1.73
CA PHE A 48 -13.10 5.47 0.29
C PHE A 48 -11.81 6.13 -0.22
N SER A 49 -11.25 7.08 0.53
CA SER A 49 -9.95 7.69 0.18
C SER A 49 -8.85 6.64 0.12
N SER A 50 -8.84 5.69 1.06
CA SER A 50 -7.81 4.64 1.13
C SER A 50 -7.86 3.67 -0.04
N ILE A 51 -9.01 3.53 -0.69
CA ILE A 51 -9.22 2.65 -1.86
C ILE A 51 -9.22 3.41 -3.19
N GLY A 52 -8.83 4.70 -3.18
CA GLY A 52 -8.59 5.47 -4.40
C GLY A 52 -9.76 6.29 -4.92
N LEU A 53 -10.93 6.31 -4.25
CA LEU A 53 -11.97 7.30 -4.52
C LEU A 53 -11.68 8.57 -3.70
N MET A 54 -11.53 9.70 -4.35
CA MET A 54 -11.39 10.98 -3.63
C MET A 54 -12.60 11.18 -2.73
N ALA A 55 -12.41 11.18 -1.41
CA ALA A 55 -13.49 11.31 -0.44
C ALA A 55 -13.10 12.22 0.71
N ILE A 56 -14.03 13.09 1.14
CA ILE A 56 -13.81 14.03 2.25
C ILE A 56 -15.00 14.00 3.21
N TYR A 57 -14.73 14.31 4.47
CA TYR A 57 -15.77 14.63 5.43
C TYR A 57 -16.01 16.14 5.44
N LEU A 58 -17.27 16.54 5.31
CA LEU A 58 -17.72 17.92 5.44
C LEU A 58 -18.55 18.07 6.73
N ASN A 59 -18.11 18.92 7.64
CA ASN A 59 -18.92 19.29 8.81
C ASN A 59 -20.07 20.18 8.35
N PRO A 60 -21.36 19.83 8.62
CA PRO A 60 -22.48 20.63 8.13
C PRO A 60 -22.57 22.02 8.75
N LEU A 61 -22.07 22.25 9.98
CA LEU A 61 -22.00 23.58 10.58
C LEU A 61 -20.97 24.46 9.84
N ASP A 62 -19.77 23.94 9.61
CA ASP A 62 -18.71 24.68 8.90
C ASP A 62 -19.11 24.93 7.44
N ALA A 63 -19.87 23.99 6.84
CA ALA A 63 -20.43 24.15 5.50
C ALA A 63 -21.29 25.42 5.37
N MET A 64 -22.10 25.73 6.36
CA MET A 64 -22.92 26.94 6.36
C MET A 64 -22.11 28.24 6.56
N HIS A 65 -20.86 28.12 6.98
CA HIS A 65 -19.94 29.25 7.20
C HIS A 65 -18.81 29.34 6.16
N GLY A 66 -18.94 28.67 5.01
CA GLY A 66 -18.03 28.82 3.88
C GLY A 66 -17.49 27.51 3.31
N ASP A 67 -17.35 26.45 4.13
CA ASP A 67 -16.75 25.17 3.69
C ASP A 67 -17.60 24.45 2.63
N LEU A 68 -18.86 24.87 2.42
CA LEU A 68 -19.65 24.41 1.28
C LEU A 68 -18.96 24.70 -0.07
N GLY A 69 -18.00 25.64 -0.09
CA GLY A 69 -17.18 25.96 -1.26
C GLY A 69 -16.36 24.78 -1.80
N VAL A 70 -16.10 23.75 -0.98
CA VAL A 70 -15.38 22.55 -1.43
C VAL A 70 -16.23 21.61 -2.30
N VAL A 71 -17.56 21.81 -2.35
CA VAL A 71 -18.50 20.95 -3.08
C VAL A 71 -18.69 21.48 -4.51
N ALA A 72 -18.42 20.62 -5.49
CA ALA A 72 -18.64 20.88 -6.92
C ALA A 72 -19.91 20.20 -7.44
N GLN A 73 -20.29 20.51 -8.68
CA GLN A 73 -21.53 20.00 -9.29
C GLN A 73 -21.51 18.49 -9.45
N GLU A 74 -20.40 17.94 -9.91
CA GLU A 74 -20.24 16.51 -10.22
C GLU A 74 -19.97 15.65 -8.97
N ASP A 75 -19.83 16.28 -7.80
CA ASP A 75 -19.63 15.57 -6.54
C ASP A 75 -20.89 14.80 -6.13
N VAL A 76 -20.69 13.73 -5.40
CA VAL A 76 -21.74 12.98 -4.72
C VAL A 76 -21.70 13.30 -3.22
N CYS A 77 -22.83 13.65 -2.63
CA CYS A 77 -22.93 13.90 -1.20
C CYS A 77 -23.66 12.75 -0.49
N LEU A 78 -22.96 12.03 0.40
CA LEU A 78 -23.52 11.00 1.27
C LEU A 78 -23.81 11.60 2.65
N MET A 79 -25.10 11.69 3.00
CA MET A 79 -25.58 12.34 4.23
C MET A 79 -26.08 11.29 5.24
N LEU A 80 -25.47 11.28 6.44
CA LEU A 80 -25.77 10.29 7.49
C LEU A 80 -26.64 10.89 8.60
N SER A 81 -27.84 10.32 8.80
CA SER A 81 -28.71 10.69 9.90
C SER A 81 -29.64 9.54 10.29
N ASN A 82 -29.55 9.04 11.52
CA ASN A 82 -30.44 7.96 11.97
C ASN A 82 -31.91 8.39 11.97
N SER A 83 -32.24 9.61 12.43
CA SER A 83 -33.59 10.14 12.39
C SER A 83 -34.05 10.59 10.99
N GLY A 84 -33.07 11.03 10.16
CA GLY A 84 -33.33 11.74 8.91
C GLY A 84 -33.88 13.15 9.07
N GLU A 85 -33.90 13.70 10.31
CA GLU A 85 -34.45 15.00 10.69
C GLU A 85 -33.37 15.90 11.35
N THR A 86 -32.09 15.64 11.09
CA THR A 86 -30.99 16.46 11.64
C THR A 86 -31.02 17.83 11.00
N ALA A 87 -31.25 18.88 11.80
CA ALA A 87 -31.49 20.26 11.33
C ALA A 87 -30.36 20.77 10.45
N GLU A 88 -29.11 20.59 10.86
CA GLU A 88 -27.90 21.04 10.14
C GLU A 88 -27.78 20.39 8.75
N LEU A 89 -28.20 19.14 8.60
CA LEU A 89 -28.21 18.48 7.30
C LEU A 89 -29.34 18.98 6.41
N LEU A 90 -30.51 19.25 7.00
CA LEU A 90 -31.65 19.81 6.27
C LEU A 90 -31.37 21.23 5.80
N GLU A 91 -30.59 22.03 6.56
CA GLU A 91 -30.18 23.37 6.18
C GLU A 91 -29.22 23.37 4.98
N ILE A 92 -28.25 22.47 4.90
CA ILE A 92 -27.32 22.43 3.77
C ILE A 92 -27.94 21.81 2.50
N MET A 93 -28.94 21.00 2.62
CA MET A 93 -29.52 20.24 1.49
C MET A 93 -30.02 21.11 0.32
N PRO A 94 -30.72 22.25 0.53
CA PRO A 94 -31.13 23.14 -0.56
C PRO A 94 -29.92 23.76 -1.30
N HIS A 95 -28.81 23.95 -0.60
CA HIS A 95 -27.57 24.48 -1.18
C HIS A 95 -26.87 23.44 -2.05
N LEU A 96 -26.84 22.17 -1.62
CA LEU A 96 -26.35 21.03 -2.42
C LEU A 96 -27.20 20.87 -3.69
N LYS A 97 -28.53 20.93 -3.55
CA LYS A 97 -29.45 20.85 -4.68
C LYS A 97 -29.21 21.96 -5.72
N ARG A 98 -29.03 23.21 -5.28
CA ARG A 98 -28.72 24.34 -6.18
C ARG A 98 -27.39 24.21 -6.92
N ARG A 99 -26.42 23.47 -6.33
CA ARG A 99 -25.13 23.16 -6.98
C ARG A 99 -25.24 22.02 -8.00
N GLY A 100 -26.35 21.31 -8.04
CA GLY A 100 -26.54 20.14 -8.91
C GLY A 100 -25.88 18.85 -8.37
N THR A 101 -25.43 18.87 -7.11
CA THR A 101 -24.76 17.72 -6.46
C THR A 101 -25.75 16.57 -6.28
N SER A 102 -25.38 15.37 -6.64
CA SER A 102 -26.14 14.15 -6.36
C SER A 102 -26.11 13.81 -4.86
N ARG A 103 -27.25 13.43 -4.30
CA ARG A 103 -27.42 13.23 -2.85
C ARG A 103 -27.85 11.81 -2.54
N ILE A 104 -27.10 11.16 -1.66
CA ILE A 104 -27.43 9.86 -1.09
C ILE A 104 -27.73 10.05 0.40
N ALA A 105 -28.92 9.64 0.85
CA ALA A 105 -29.24 9.62 2.27
C ALA A 105 -28.98 8.22 2.86
N LEU A 106 -28.17 8.13 3.90
CA LEU A 106 -28.03 6.94 4.72
C LEU A 106 -28.76 7.17 6.04
N VAL A 107 -29.96 6.60 6.17
CA VAL A 107 -30.92 6.93 7.24
C VAL A 107 -31.47 5.72 7.93
N GLY A 108 -31.82 5.84 9.20
CA GLY A 108 -32.60 4.83 9.95
C GLY A 108 -34.09 4.91 9.71
N ARG A 109 -34.60 6.02 9.14
CA ARG A 109 -36.03 6.22 8.83
C ARG A 109 -36.19 6.62 7.37
N ARG A 110 -36.75 5.71 6.56
CA ARG A 110 -37.02 5.94 5.15
C ARG A 110 -38.00 7.11 4.89
N ASN A 111 -39.00 7.24 5.76
CA ASN A 111 -39.96 8.36 5.71
C ASN A 111 -39.44 9.55 6.54
N SER A 112 -38.46 10.25 6.02
CA SER A 112 -37.85 11.42 6.67
C SER A 112 -37.59 12.54 5.67
N SER A 113 -37.40 13.75 6.18
CA SER A 113 -37.14 14.92 5.36
C SER A 113 -35.85 14.78 4.54
N LEU A 114 -34.79 14.23 5.14
CA LEU A 114 -33.52 13.98 4.47
C LEU A 114 -33.66 12.96 3.33
N ALA A 115 -34.39 11.86 3.59
CA ALA A 115 -34.66 10.83 2.59
C ALA A 115 -35.47 11.39 1.41
N ASN A 116 -36.54 12.14 1.69
CA ASN A 116 -37.41 12.72 0.66
C ASN A 116 -36.68 13.78 -0.20
N GLY A 117 -35.65 14.40 0.31
CA GLY A 117 -34.83 15.39 -0.40
C GLY A 117 -33.62 14.82 -1.14
N SER A 118 -33.38 13.52 -1.06
CA SER A 118 -32.22 12.83 -1.66
C SER A 118 -32.59 12.08 -2.92
N ASP A 119 -31.60 11.84 -3.78
CA ASP A 119 -31.78 11.15 -5.06
C ASP A 119 -31.76 9.63 -4.85
N VAL A 120 -31.00 9.14 -3.86
CA VAL A 120 -30.94 7.73 -3.45
C VAL A 120 -31.07 7.64 -1.93
N VAL A 121 -31.79 6.63 -1.44
CA VAL A 121 -32.00 6.39 -0.01
C VAL A 121 -31.52 5.00 0.37
N LEU A 122 -30.51 4.94 1.22
CA LEU A 122 -29.99 3.71 1.82
C LEU A 122 -30.55 3.58 3.24
N GLU A 123 -31.35 2.55 3.48
CA GLU A 123 -31.96 2.33 4.77
C GLU A 123 -31.03 1.53 5.70
N ALA A 124 -30.64 2.15 6.81
CA ALA A 124 -29.80 1.58 7.87
C ALA A 124 -30.58 1.48 9.19
N SER A 125 -31.86 1.10 9.11
CA SER A 125 -32.75 1.03 10.28
C SER A 125 -32.36 -0.10 11.23
N VAL A 126 -32.58 0.15 12.52
CA VAL A 126 -32.45 -0.84 13.61
C VAL A 126 -33.72 -0.89 14.43
N ASP A 127 -34.02 -2.05 15.03
CA ASP A 127 -35.21 -2.20 15.87
C ASP A 127 -35.05 -1.42 17.19
N ARG A 128 -33.85 -1.43 17.75
CA ARG A 128 -33.48 -0.66 18.95
C ARG A 128 -32.00 -0.50 19.08
N GLU A 129 -31.58 0.47 19.89
CA GLU A 129 -30.20 0.58 20.33
C GLU A 129 -29.83 -0.49 21.38
N VAL A 130 -28.56 -0.89 21.45
CA VAL A 130 -28.07 -1.86 22.45
C VAL A 130 -27.98 -1.22 23.84
N CYS A 131 -27.92 0.09 23.91
CA CYS A 131 -27.95 0.88 25.14
C CYS A 131 -29.21 0.50 25.98
N PRO A 132 -29.07 0.24 27.29
CA PRO A 132 -30.22 -0.11 28.16
C PRO A 132 -31.37 0.88 28.13
N LEU A 133 -31.06 2.16 27.90
CA LEU A 133 -32.06 3.23 27.80
C LEU A 133 -32.62 3.42 26.37
N ASN A 134 -32.09 2.67 25.39
CA ASN A 134 -32.45 2.85 23.97
C ASN A 134 -32.21 4.27 23.46
N LEU A 135 -31.20 4.99 24.00
CA LEU A 135 -30.90 6.41 23.67
C LEU A 135 -29.53 6.60 23.02
N ALA A 136 -28.49 5.94 23.54
CA ALA A 136 -27.16 6.12 23.02
C ALA A 136 -27.01 5.40 21.65
N PRO A 137 -26.57 6.10 20.59
CA PRO A 137 -26.32 5.49 19.30
C PRO A 137 -25.26 4.38 19.39
N THR A 138 -25.65 3.15 19.12
CA THR A 138 -24.82 1.94 19.21
C THR A 138 -25.10 1.04 18.00
N ALA A 139 -26.24 0.33 17.97
CA ALA A 139 -26.63 -0.50 16.84
C ALA A 139 -26.79 0.32 15.56
N SER A 140 -27.41 1.50 15.62
CA SER A 140 -27.61 2.39 14.48
C SER A 140 -26.27 2.84 13.86
N THR A 141 -25.29 3.19 14.67
CA THR A 141 -23.95 3.59 14.18
C THR A 141 -23.18 2.40 13.61
N ALA A 142 -23.29 1.23 14.21
CA ALA A 142 -22.67 0.00 13.70
C ALA A 142 -23.24 -0.39 12.33
N VAL A 143 -24.57 -0.31 12.16
CA VAL A 143 -25.24 -0.59 10.88
C VAL A 143 -24.87 0.44 9.82
N ALA A 144 -24.88 1.74 10.14
CA ALA A 144 -24.48 2.78 9.20
C ALA A 144 -23.02 2.60 8.73
N MET A 145 -22.12 2.23 9.63
CA MET A 145 -20.74 1.92 9.28
C MET A 145 -20.64 0.68 8.38
N ALA A 146 -21.37 -0.39 8.70
CA ALA A 146 -21.37 -1.62 7.91
C ALA A 146 -21.92 -1.38 6.49
N VAL A 147 -22.94 -0.54 6.31
CA VAL A 147 -23.44 -0.15 4.99
C VAL A 147 -22.41 0.63 4.21
N GLY A 148 -21.73 1.60 4.84
CA GLY A 148 -20.63 2.35 4.21
C GLY A 148 -19.46 1.45 3.76
N ASP A 149 -19.09 0.48 4.60
CA ASP A 149 -18.03 -0.48 4.27
C ASP A 149 -18.45 -1.46 3.17
N ALA A 150 -19.71 -1.88 3.15
CA ALA A 150 -20.25 -2.72 2.08
C ALA A 150 -20.25 -1.99 0.73
N LEU A 151 -20.65 -0.71 0.70
CA LEU A 151 -20.55 0.12 -0.51
C LEU A 151 -19.11 0.23 -0.99
N ALA A 152 -18.17 0.49 -0.09
CA ALA A 152 -16.75 0.58 -0.42
C ALA A 152 -16.22 -0.74 -0.99
N ALA A 153 -16.57 -1.88 -0.38
CA ALA A 153 -16.14 -3.20 -0.85
C ALA A 153 -16.68 -3.53 -2.25
N VAL A 154 -17.99 -3.30 -2.49
CA VAL A 154 -18.57 -3.53 -3.82
C VAL A 154 -18.01 -2.57 -4.86
N TRP A 155 -17.77 -1.30 -4.48
CA TRP A 155 -17.12 -0.32 -5.37
C TRP A 155 -15.70 -0.76 -5.76
N MET A 156 -14.91 -1.27 -4.79
CA MET A 156 -13.58 -1.85 -5.07
C MET A 156 -13.65 -2.98 -6.10
N GLU A 157 -14.58 -3.92 -5.90
CA GLU A 157 -14.77 -5.05 -6.80
C GLU A 157 -15.11 -4.61 -8.22
N ARG A 158 -16.05 -3.66 -8.36
CA ARG A 158 -16.46 -3.10 -9.67
C ARG A 158 -15.35 -2.36 -10.39
N ARG A 159 -14.54 -1.63 -9.64
CA ARG A 159 -13.40 -0.87 -10.19
C ARG A 159 -12.16 -1.75 -10.41
N GLY A 160 -12.21 -3.03 -10.02
CA GLY A 160 -11.08 -3.94 -10.16
C GLY A 160 -9.85 -3.47 -9.38
N ILE A 161 -10.03 -2.84 -8.20
CA ILE A 161 -8.93 -2.32 -7.39
C ILE A 161 -8.03 -3.47 -6.98
N SER A 162 -6.80 -3.43 -7.49
CA SER A 162 -5.77 -4.43 -7.19
C SER A 162 -5.07 -4.16 -5.86
N PRO A 163 -4.34 -5.16 -5.30
CA PRO A 163 -3.45 -4.92 -4.17
C PRO A 163 -2.40 -3.83 -4.43
N ASN A 164 -1.98 -3.65 -5.69
CA ASN A 164 -1.02 -2.60 -6.08
C ASN A 164 -1.66 -1.21 -5.97
N ASP A 165 -2.90 -1.03 -6.45
CA ASP A 165 -3.62 0.24 -6.34
C ASP A 165 -3.85 0.61 -4.87
N PHE A 166 -4.20 -0.38 -4.04
CA PHE A 166 -4.34 -0.19 -2.60
C PHE A 166 -3.03 0.23 -1.94
N ALA A 167 -1.91 -0.36 -2.33
CA ALA A 167 -0.59 -0.09 -1.77
C ALA A 167 -0.10 1.34 -2.03
N ILE A 168 -0.44 1.92 -3.19
CA ILE A 168 -0.10 3.31 -3.55
C ILE A 168 -0.63 4.28 -2.47
N ASN A 169 -1.82 4.01 -1.94
CA ASN A 169 -2.44 4.84 -0.91
C ASN A 169 -1.97 4.48 0.52
N HIS A 170 -1.19 3.40 0.68
CA HIS A 170 -0.71 2.90 1.99
C HIS A 170 0.81 2.67 2.00
N PRO A 171 1.65 3.67 1.66
CA PRO A 171 3.09 3.45 1.45
C PRO A 171 3.84 2.99 2.71
N ALA A 172 3.36 3.35 3.90
CA ALA A 172 3.97 2.96 5.17
C ALA A 172 3.53 1.57 5.68
N GLY A 173 2.46 0.99 5.12
CA GLY A 173 1.97 -0.34 5.49
C GLY A 173 2.89 -1.46 5.00
N ALA A 174 2.82 -2.64 5.65
CA ALA A 174 3.61 -3.81 5.23
C ALA A 174 3.36 -4.18 3.75
N LEU A 175 2.12 -4.09 3.29
CA LEU A 175 1.77 -4.33 1.89
C LEU A 175 2.33 -3.23 0.98
N GLY A 176 2.20 -1.95 1.38
CA GLY A 176 2.75 -0.82 0.62
C GLY A 176 4.25 -0.94 0.44
N LYS A 177 4.99 -1.20 1.51
CA LYS A 177 6.44 -1.43 1.45
C LYS A 177 6.81 -2.56 0.48
N LYS A 178 6.09 -3.69 0.53
CA LYS A 178 6.34 -4.83 -0.37
C LYS A 178 6.13 -4.50 -1.85
N LEU A 179 5.24 -3.56 -2.15
CA LEU A 179 4.83 -3.23 -3.52
C LEU A 179 5.44 -1.94 -4.07
N THR A 180 6.21 -1.20 -3.25
CA THR A 180 6.84 0.07 -3.67
C THR A 180 8.35 0.08 -3.54
N ILE A 181 8.94 -0.71 -2.62
CA ILE A 181 10.37 -0.72 -2.39
C ILE A 181 11.08 -1.56 -3.47
N THR A 182 12.08 -0.98 -4.09
CA THR A 182 12.91 -1.61 -5.12
C THR A 182 14.22 -2.15 -4.55
N ALA A 183 14.96 -2.92 -5.34
CA ALA A 183 16.27 -3.42 -4.97
C ALA A 183 17.26 -2.25 -4.72
N GLU A 184 17.17 -1.16 -5.49
CA GLU A 184 17.99 0.04 -5.33
C GLU A 184 17.79 0.73 -3.98
N ASP A 185 16.56 0.75 -3.46
CA ASP A 185 16.24 1.41 -2.18
C ASP A 185 16.91 0.75 -0.98
N LEU A 186 17.18 -0.58 -1.06
CA LEU A 186 17.71 -1.36 0.06
C LEU A 186 19.11 -1.94 -0.16
N MET A 187 19.67 -1.84 -1.36
CA MET A 187 21.02 -2.33 -1.62
C MET A 187 22.07 -1.54 -0.84
N VAL A 188 23.17 -2.20 -0.49
CA VAL A 188 24.40 -1.51 -0.10
C VAL A 188 25.07 -1.02 -1.38
N PRO A 189 25.13 0.29 -1.64
CA PRO A 189 25.64 0.82 -2.90
C PRO A 189 27.14 0.62 -3.04
N THR A 190 27.64 0.47 -4.28
CA THR A 190 29.07 0.23 -4.59
C THR A 190 30.01 1.26 -3.99
N LYS A 191 29.58 2.52 -3.82
CA LYS A 191 30.37 3.57 -3.16
C LYS A 191 30.75 3.28 -1.70
N LYS A 192 30.07 2.33 -1.06
CA LYS A 192 30.35 1.85 0.30
C LYS A 192 31.14 0.54 0.32
N LEU A 193 31.43 -0.04 -0.85
CA LEU A 193 32.08 -1.32 -1.01
C LEU A 193 33.43 -1.14 -1.72
N HIS A 194 34.39 -2.00 -1.38
CA HIS A 194 35.70 -2.00 -2.04
C HIS A 194 35.73 -3.14 -3.07
N PRO A 195 35.95 -2.83 -4.35
CA PRO A 195 36.08 -3.85 -5.37
C PRO A 195 37.28 -4.74 -5.12
N LEU A 196 37.12 -6.04 -5.32
CA LEU A 196 38.19 -7.01 -5.37
C LEU A 196 38.55 -7.25 -6.85
N THR A 197 39.80 -7.52 -7.15
CA THR A 197 40.23 -7.95 -8.48
C THR A 197 40.34 -9.48 -8.52
N PRO A 198 40.33 -10.13 -9.70
CA PRO A 198 40.52 -11.60 -9.80
C PRO A 198 41.79 -12.13 -9.10
N ASN A 199 42.83 -11.31 -9.08
CA ASN A 199 44.13 -11.68 -8.51
C ASN A 199 44.30 -11.27 -7.05
N THR A 200 43.28 -10.69 -6.41
CA THR A 200 43.34 -10.28 -4.99
C THR A 200 43.66 -11.49 -4.12
N PRO A 201 44.76 -11.49 -3.31
CA PRO A 201 45.14 -12.63 -2.49
C PRO A 201 44.12 -12.96 -1.41
N PHE A 202 44.05 -14.25 -1.00
CA PHE A 202 43.13 -14.74 0.00
C PHE A 202 43.00 -13.89 1.28
N GLN A 203 44.17 -13.49 1.85
CA GLN A 203 44.20 -12.64 3.05
C GLN A 203 43.57 -11.27 2.83
N GLU A 204 43.81 -10.68 1.66
CA GLU A 204 43.23 -9.38 1.30
C GLU A 204 41.72 -9.50 1.02
N VAL A 205 41.24 -10.63 0.48
CA VAL A 205 39.82 -10.92 0.34
C VAL A 205 39.17 -10.93 1.72
N ILE A 206 39.73 -11.66 2.70
CA ILE A 206 39.19 -11.70 4.08
C ILE A 206 39.18 -10.29 4.69
N SER A 207 40.27 -9.56 4.55
CA SER A 207 40.38 -8.18 5.08
C SER A 207 39.35 -7.25 4.42
N GLY A 208 39.13 -7.38 3.13
CA GLY A 208 38.13 -6.61 2.37
C GLY A 208 36.70 -6.89 2.86
N LEU A 209 36.32 -8.15 2.95
CA LEU A 209 34.98 -8.54 3.44
C LEU A 209 34.74 -8.09 4.89
N THR A 210 35.77 -8.18 5.74
CA THR A 210 35.73 -7.73 7.14
C THR A 210 35.59 -6.22 7.24
N ARG A 211 36.32 -5.47 6.44
CA ARG A 211 36.29 -4.01 6.39
C ARG A 211 34.90 -3.51 5.96
N ASP A 212 34.35 -4.09 4.89
CA ASP A 212 33.04 -3.70 4.37
C ASP A 212 31.90 -4.12 5.30
N GLY A 213 32.12 -5.12 6.17
CA GLY A 213 31.21 -5.49 7.26
C GLY A 213 29.88 -6.09 6.83
N ILE A 214 29.75 -6.52 5.57
CA ILE A 214 28.49 -7.02 5.01
C ILE A 214 28.50 -8.53 4.73
N GLY A 215 29.59 -9.25 5.07
CA GLY A 215 29.74 -10.69 4.87
C GLY A 215 29.79 -11.10 3.39
N SER A 216 29.97 -10.16 2.49
CA SER A 216 30.08 -10.38 1.04
C SER A 216 30.88 -9.29 0.37
N GLY A 217 31.53 -9.64 -0.73
CA GLY A 217 32.27 -8.74 -1.59
C GLY A 217 32.04 -9.06 -3.06
N TRP A 218 32.44 -8.16 -3.94
CA TRP A 218 32.29 -8.33 -5.37
C TRP A 218 33.65 -8.28 -6.07
N VAL A 219 33.77 -8.99 -7.16
CA VAL A 219 34.96 -9.04 -7.98
C VAL A 219 34.71 -8.27 -9.27
N GLU A 220 35.53 -7.24 -9.50
CA GLU A 220 35.46 -6.34 -10.64
C GLU A 220 36.24 -6.86 -11.84
N ASP A 221 35.74 -6.61 -13.04
CA ASP A 221 36.49 -6.82 -14.26
C ASP A 221 37.59 -5.74 -14.38
N PRO A 222 38.91 -6.10 -14.34
CA PRO A 222 39.98 -5.13 -14.40
C PRO A 222 40.04 -4.37 -15.75
N ASN A 223 39.41 -4.91 -16.80
CA ASN A 223 39.38 -4.26 -18.11
C ASN A 223 38.16 -3.34 -18.28
N HIS A 224 37.17 -3.48 -17.41
CA HIS A 224 35.91 -2.72 -17.47
C HIS A 224 35.50 -2.31 -16.06
N PRO A 225 35.97 -1.17 -15.54
CA PRO A 225 35.67 -0.70 -14.18
C PRO A 225 34.16 -0.64 -13.91
N GLY A 226 33.75 -1.14 -12.74
CA GLY A 226 32.36 -1.24 -12.33
C GLY A 226 31.62 -2.49 -12.84
N ARG A 227 32.22 -3.27 -13.76
CA ARG A 227 31.60 -4.51 -14.26
C ARG A 227 31.77 -5.67 -13.29
N LEU A 228 30.66 -6.34 -13.00
CA LEU A 228 30.65 -7.51 -12.13
C LEU A 228 31.19 -8.76 -12.84
N LEU A 229 32.22 -9.40 -12.28
CA LEU A 229 32.71 -10.74 -12.66
C LEU A 229 32.13 -11.83 -11.74
N GLY A 230 32.03 -11.55 -10.44
CA GLY A 230 31.56 -12.53 -9.47
C GLY A 230 31.37 -11.92 -8.08
N ILE A 231 30.88 -12.73 -7.17
CA ILE A 231 30.74 -12.38 -5.74
C ILE A 231 31.45 -13.41 -4.87
N ILE A 232 31.91 -12.94 -3.70
CA ILE A 232 32.48 -13.78 -2.66
C ILE A 232 31.68 -13.54 -1.38
N THR A 233 31.25 -14.60 -0.73
CA THR A 233 30.53 -14.55 0.56
C THR A 233 31.32 -15.27 1.63
N ASP A 234 30.98 -15.07 2.91
CA ASP A 234 31.53 -15.84 4.03
C ASP A 234 31.36 -17.36 3.83
N GLY A 235 30.27 -17.75 3.13
CA GLY A 235 30.05 -19.15 2.73
C GLY A 235 31.09 -19.69 1.76
N ASP A 236 31.58 -18.84 0.85
CA ASP A 236 32.63 -19.18 -0.10
C ASP A 236 33.97 -19.36 0.61
N LEU A 237 34.29 -18.44 1.53
CA LEU A 237 35.50 -18.57 2.36
C LEU A 237 35.49 -19.87 3.17
N ARG A 238 34.39 -20.17 3.83
CA ARG A 238 34.24 -21.43 4.60
C ARG A 238 34.38 -22.67 3.71
N ARG A 239 33.86 -22.63 2.48
CA ARG A 239 34.04 -23.72 1.51
C ARG A 239 35.48 -23.89 1.07
N ALA A 240 36.16 -22.80 0.81
CA ALA A 240 37.59 -22.82 0.43
C ALA A 240 38.45 -23.41 1.54
N LEU A 241 38.26 -22.99 2.79
CA LEU A 241 38.97 -23.54 3.96
C LEU A 241 38.73 -25.04 4.17
N ARG A 242 37.54 -25.53 3.86
CA ARG A 242 37.23 -26.96 3.94
C ARG A 242 37.81 -27.79 2.80
N ASN A 243 37.87 -27.22 1.59
CA ASN A 243 38.21 -27.93 0.37
C ASN A 243 39.73 -27.89 0.06
N HIS A 244 40.47 -26.99 0.69
CA HIS A 244 41.89 -26.84 0.49
C HIS A 244 42.67 -27.00 1.80
N PRO A 245 43.79 -27.73 1.83
CA PRO A 245 44.65 -27.82 3.00
C PRO A 245 45.29 -26.46 3.31
N ALA A 246 45.63 -26.23 4.58
CA ALA A 246 46.10 -24.92 5.06
C ALA A 246 47.31 -24.36 4.31
N GLU A 247 48.22 -25.23 3.86
CA GLU A 247 49.43 -24.86 3.10
C GLU A 247 49.11 -24.22 1.75
N LYS A 248 47.89 -24.45 1.22
CA LYS A 248 47.45 -23.90 -0.06
C LYS A 248 46.70 -22.58 0.04
N TRP A 249 46.27 -22.18 1.25
CA TRP A 249 45.42 -20.99 1.39
C TRP A 249 46.13 -19.70 0.92
N ALA A 250 47.45 -19.58 1.15
CA ALA A 250 48.22 -18.42 0.72
C ALA A 250 48.34 -18.32 -0.82
N SER A 251 48.06 -19.40 -1.55
CA SER A 251 48.08 -19.40 -3.01
C SER A 251 46.72 -19.17 -3.67
N LEU A 252 45.64 -19.10 -2.87
CA LEU A 252 44.31 -18.80 -3.37
C LEU A 252 44.15 -17.30 -3.62
N SER A 253 43.37 -16.99 -4.62
CA SER A 253 43.01 -15.62 -4.98
C SER A 253 41.49 -15.48 -5.15
N ALA A 254 40.99 -14.27 -5.36
CA ALA A 254 39.54 -14.00 -5.48
C ALA A 254 38.88 -14.81 -6.60
N ILE A 255 39.57 -15.05 -7.72
CA ILE A 255 39.01 -15.87 -8.83
C ILE A 255 38.77 -17.33 -8.45
N ASP A 256 39.55 -17.86 -7.48
CA ASP A 256 39.40 -19.25 -6.99
C ASP A 256 38.24 -19.37 -6.01
N LEU A 257 37.87 -18.27 -5.37
CA LEU A 257 36.86 -18.21 -4.32
C LEU A 257 35.47 -17.80 -4.84
N MET A 258 35.44 -16.95 -5.88
CA MET A 258 34.21 -16.29 -6.30
C MET A 258 33.20 -17.24 -6.92
N THR A 259 31.94 -16.97 -6.66
CA THR A 259 30.85 -17.48 -7.50
C THR A 259 30.84 -16.65 -8.78
N LYS A 260 31.20 -17.30 -9.89
CA LYS A 260 31.15 -16.72 -11.24
C LYS A 260 29.71 -16.64 -11.71
N ASP A 261 29.39 -15.62 -12.49
CA ASP A 261 28.04 -15.43 -13.04
C ASP A 261 26.92 -15.56 -11.99
N PRO A 262 26.96 -14.79 -10.90
CA PRO A 262 25.94 -14.86 -9.87
C PRO A 262 24.58 -14.44 -10.43
N ILE A 263 23.51 -14.91 -9.78
CA ILE A 263 22.15 -14.39 -10.04
C ILE A 263 22.16 -12.91 -9.72
N THR A 264 21.76 -12.08 -10.67
CA THR A 264 21.67 -10.62 -10.52
C THR A 264 20.22 -10.15 -10.62
N VAL A 265 19.94 -8.98 -10.07
CA VAL A 265 18.65 -8.31 -10.20
C VAL A 265 18.85 -6.89 -10.72
N GLU A 266 17.85 -6.35 -11.40
CA GLU A 266 17.85 -4.97 -11.85
C GLU A 266 17.50 -4.03 -10.69
N ALA A 267 17.91 -2.78 -10.79
CA ALA A 267 17.76 -1.79 -9.72
C ALA A 267 16.30 -1.49 -9.36
N ASP A 268 15.43 -1.45 -10.35
CA ASP A 268 14.00 -1.18 -10.25
C ASP A 268 13.15 -2.41 -9.88
N LEU A 269 13.78 -3.61 -9.77
CA LEU A 269 13.05 -4.81 -9.38
C LEU A 269 12.50 -4.65 -7.97
N LEU A 270 11.21 -4.96 -7.80
CA LEU A 270 10.57 -4.96 -6.47
C LEU A 270 11.25 -5.97 -5.54
N VAL A 271 11.42 -5.58 -4.28
CA VAL A 271 12.10 -6.43 -3.29
C VAL A 271 11.39 -7.77 -3.06
N VAL A 272 10.06 -7.85 -3.23
CA VAL A 272 9.31 -9.12 -3.15
C VAL A 272 9.74 -10.11 -4.23
N GLU A 273 10.06 -9.62 -5.42
CA GLU A 273 10.55 -10.47 -6.50
C GLU A 273 12.02 -10.88 -6.27
N ALA A 274 12.83 -9.97 -5.70
CA ALA A 274 14.18 -10.28 -5.27
C ALA A 274 14.19 -11.39 -4.19
N ILE A 275 13.29 -11.33 -3.20
CA ILE A 275 13.12 -12.39 -2.19
C ILE A 275 12.78 -13.73 -2.85
N LYS A 276 11.84 -13.76 -3.80
CA LYS A 276 11.49 -14.99 -4.54
C LYS A 276 12.70 -15.55 -5.28
N GLN A 277 13.54 -14.69 -5.85
CA GLN A 277 14.79 -15.14 -6.52
C GLN A 277 15.79 -15.71 -5.51
N MET A 278 15.94 -15.12 -4.32
CA MET A 278 16.79 -15.66 -3.26
C MET A 278 16.34 -17.04 -2.80
N GLU A 279 15.02 -17.28 -2.73
CA GLU A 279 14.42 -18.53 -2.26
C GLU A 279 14.20 -19.59 -3.35
N ARG A 280 14.31 -19.23 -4.63
CA ARG A 280 14.00 -20.11 -5.78
C ARG A 280 14.66 -21.47 -5.70
N ASN A 281 15.85 -21.55 -5.11
CA ASN A 281 16.51 -22.81 -4.85
C ASN A 281 16.54 -23.10 -3.34
N ARG A 282 15.48 -23.71 -2.82
CA ARG A 282 15.34 -24.08 -1.39
C ARG A 282 16.50 -24.94 -0.85
N ARG A 283 17.24 -25.67 -1.69
CA ARG A 283 18.41 -26.49 -1.28
C ARG A 283 19.69 -25.66 -1.14
N LYS A 284 19.76 -24.52 -1.82
CA LYS A 284 20.89 -23.58 -1.74
C LYS A 284 20.35 -22.14 -1.86
N PRO A 285 19.70 -21.63 -0.81
CA PRO A 285 19.19 -20.27 -0.83
C PRO A 285 20.34 -19.28 -0.98
N VAL A 286 20.10 -18.24 -1.74
CA VAL A 286 21.06 -17.15 -1.97
C VAL A 286 20.77 -16.06 -0.96
N SER A 287 21.76 -15.61 -0.20
CA SER A 287 21.61 -14.56 0.81
C SER A 287 22.00 -13.17 0.33
N VAL A 288 22.61 -13.06 -0.85
CA VAL A 288 23.06 -11.81 -1.46
C VAL A 288 22.82 -11.85 -2.96
N LEU A 289 22.20 -10.80 -3.48
CA LEU A 289 22.02 -10.58 -4.92
C LEU A 289 22.74 -9.31 -5.34
N PRO A 290 23.65 -9.38 -6.32
CA PRO A 290 24.15 -8.19 -6.97
C PRO A 290 23.04 -7.46 -7.72
N VAL A 291 22.95 -6.14 -7.51
CA VAL A 291 22.04 -5.23 -8.20
C VAL A 291 22.80 -4.57 -9.33
N VAL A 292 22.29 -4.72 -10.56
CA VAL A 292 22.93 -4.24 -11.77
C VAL A 292 22.07 -3.23 -12.51
N SER A 293 22.69 -2.40 -13.33
CA SER A 293 21.98 -1.45 -14.18
C SER A 293 21.29 -2.17 -15.34
N ALA A 294 20.01 -1.89 -15.56
CA ALA A 294 19.25 -2.35 -16.72
C ALA A 294 19.75 -1.78 -18.06
N ALA A 295 20.31 -0.58 -18.03
CA ALA A 295 20.71 0.18 -19.22
C ALA A 295 22.08 -0.23 -19.80
N SER A 296 22.88 -1.06 -19.10
CA SER A 296 24.24 -1.38 -19.54
C SER A 296 24.31 -2.81 -20.08
N THR A 297 24.83 -2.95 -21.30
CA THR A 297 25.13 -4.25 -21.94
C THR A 297 26.23 -5.05 -21.20
N GLY A 298 26.74 -4.56 -20.05
CA GLY A 298 27.91 -5.09 -19.39
C GLY A 298 27.77 -5.48 -17.91
N ARG A 299 26.58 -5.64 -17.32
CA ARG A 299 26.42 -5.95 -15.88
C ARG A 299 27.15 -4.96 -14.97
N GLN A 300 26.95 -3.67 -15.18
CA GLN A 300 27.43 -2.62 -14.29
C GLN A 300 26.83 -2.81 -12.89
N LEU A 301 27.67 -3.06 -11.89
CA LEU A 301 27.22 -3.25 -10.51
C LEU A 301 26.84 -1.89 -9.88
N LEU A 302 25.65 -1.82 -9.30
CA LEU A 302 25.18 -0.66 -8.53
C LEU A 302 25.32 -0.90 -7.03
N GLY A 303 25.13 -2.15 -6.57
CA GLY A 303 25.20 -2.50 -5.16
C GLY A 303 24.97 -3.98 -4.90
N LEU A 304 24.93 -4.34 -3.62
CA LEU A 304 24.62 -5.68 -3.13
C LEU A 304 23.35 -5.64 -2.25
N LEU A 305 22.33 -6.40 -2.61
CA LEU A 305 21.10 -6.58 -1.84
C LEU A 305 21.22 -7.82 -0.98
N ARG A 306 21.09 -7.68 0.35
CA ARG A 306 21.24 -8.79 1.29
C ARG A 306 19.90 -9.19 1.90
N LEU A 307 19.73 -10.48 2.15
CA LEU A 307 18.55 -10.99 2.86
C LEU A 307 18.37 -10.34 4.26
N HIS A 308 19.49 -10.05 4.94
CA HIS A 308 19.49 -9.38 6.24
C HIS A 308 18.84 -7.99 6.18
N ASP A 309 19.12 -7.20 5.14
CA ASP A 309 18.55 -5.86 4.96
C ASP A 309 17.03 -5.92 4.70
N LEU A 310 16.59 -6.95 3.96
CA LEU A 310 15.18 -7.21 3.70
C LEU A 310 14.42 -7.58 4.99
N ILE A 311 15.04 -8.41 5.86
CA ILE A 311 14.48 -8.77 7.17
C ILE A 311 14.36 -7.54 8.07
N GLN A 312 15.41 -6.71 8.15
CA GLN A 312 15.38 -5.48 8.95
C GLN A 312 14.35 -4.47 8.46
N ALA A 313 14.08 -4.43 7.16
CA ALA A 313 13.02 -3.60 6.58
C ALA A 313 11.60 -4.14 6.83
N GLY A 314 11.45 -5.34 7.43
CA GLY A 314 10.17 -5.98 7.72
C GLY A 314 9.47 -6.53 6.45
N LEU A 315 10.23 -7.03 5.48
CA LEU A 315 9.74 -7.44 4.16
C LEU A 315 9.65 -8.95 3.95
N THR A 316 10.10 -9.71 4.91
CA THR A 316 10.07 -11.20 4.88
C THR A 316 8.94 -11.75 5.73
#